data_c5454379a8beaf493aae417432d64e1c
#
_entry.id   c5454379a8beaf493aae417432d64e1c
#
_cell.length_a   1.000
_cell.length_b   1.000
_cell.length_c   1.000
_cell.angle_alpha   90.00
_cell.angle_beta   90.00
_cell.angle_gamma   90.00
#
_symmetry.space_group_name_H-M   'P 1'
#
loop_
_entity.id
_entity.type
_entity.pdbx_description
1 polymer ?
#
loop_
_entity_poly.entity_id
_entity_poly.type
_entity_poly.pdbx_seq_one_letter_code
_entity_poly.pdbx_strand_id
1 'polypeptide(L)'
;EEFGKRYQRALAAEGIEVRLLPSDGSSANLQLLRDGQADLAFVQGGTAELLPDDPENLVSLGSLFVEPVWVFYRTEAAQRMYERPRLDGLRQLRGMRVNVGSEGSGVPWLMNQLLEANRLEAGAVTMTRLEETPATVAFLAGKLDALVFASAPESLMVQMLLQTPGVQLLDIAQHEAYARRFPFLSPVTLPRGVVDLASNVPARDVRMVASTTSLLARESTHPALLTLFAQ
;
A
#
# COMPACT_ATOMS: atom_id res chain seq x y z
N GLU A 1 1.15 12.48 -3.08
CA GLU A 1 0.89 13.89 -3.40
C GLU A 1 1.82 14.82 -2.62
N GLU A 2 1.96 14.68 -1.30
CA GLU A 2 2.79 15.54 -0.46
C GLU A 2 4.27 15.54 -0.85
N PHE A 3 4.86 14.38 -1.13
CA PHE A 3 6.24 14.28 -1.61
C PHE A 3 6.45 14.99 -2.94
N GLY A 4 5.54 14.86 -3.88
CA GLY A 4 5.60 15.59 -5.15
C GLY A 4 5.64 17.10 -4.94
N LYS A 5 4.82 17.62 -4.02
CA LYS A 5 4.82 19.05 -3.66
C LYS A 5 6.13 19.49 -2.99
N ARG A 6 6.79 18.62 -2.26
CA ARG A 6 8.13 18.91 -1.68
C ARG A 6 9.17 19.03 -2.78
N TYR A 7 9.23 18.08 -3.73
CA TYR A 7 10.12 18.18 -4.89
C TYR A 7 9.83 19.44 -5.70
N GLN A 8 8.57 19.73 -6.00
CA GLN A 8 8.18 20.93 -6.75
C GLN A 8 8.71 22.20 -6.09
N ARG A 9 8.57 22.34 -4.77
CA ARG A 9 9.06 23.52 -4.02
C ARG A 9 10.59 23.59 -3.99
N ALA A 10 11.26 22.48 -3.75
CA ALA A 10 12.71 22.44 -3.67
C ALA A 10 13.36 22.80 -5.01
N LEU A 11 12.85 22.23 -6.09
CA LEU A 11 13.40 22.44 -7.43
C LEU A 11 13.05 23.81 -8.04
N ALA A 12 11.92 24.39 -7.64
CA ALA A 12 11.60 25.77 -8.02
C ALA A 12 12.64 26.78 -7.52
N ALA A 13 13.27 26.52 -6.36
CA ALA A 13 14.37 27.34 -5.85
C ALA A 13 15.63 27.28 -6.73
N GLU A 14 15.82 26.20 -7.48
CA GLU A 14 16.90 25.99 -8.44
C GLU A 14 16.53 26.39 -9.88
N GLY A 15 15.36 27.03 -10.05
CA GLY A 15 14.87 27.48 -11.35
C GLY A 15 14.30 26.36 -12.23
N ILE A 16 13.97 25.21 -11.66
CA ILE A 16 13.41 24.07 -12.37
C ILE A 16 11.90 24.01 -12.12
N GLU A 17 11.14 24.06 -13.20
CA GLU A 17 9.69 23.91 -13.14
C GLU A 17 9.30 22.44 -13.11
N VAL A 18 8.62 22.02 -12.05
CA VAL A 18 8.06 20.66 -11.90
C VAL A 18 6.55 20.72 -12.02
N ARG A 19 6.02 20.02 -13.00
CA ARG A 19 4.57 19.84 -13.17
C ARG A 19 4.13 18.54 -12.50
N LEU A 20 3.25 18.62 -11.51
CA LEU A 20 2.66 17.46 -10.88
C LEU A 20 1.46 16.97 -11.70
N LEU A 21 1.43 15.68 -12.00
CA LEU A 21 0.34 15.00 -12.68
C LEU A 21 -0.39 14.12 -11.65
N PRO A 22 -1.61 14.46 -11.26
CA PRO A 22 -2.43 13.59 -10.40
C PRO A 22 -2.73 12.28 -11.10
N SER A 23 -2.74 11.18 -10.34
CA SER A 23 -3.02 9.84 -10.84
C SER A 23 -3.69 9.00 -9.76
N ASP A 24 -4.24 7.85 -10.16
CA ASP A 24 -4.93 6.92 -9.28
C ASP A 24 -3.96 5.98 -8.52
N GLY A 25 -2.64 6.13 -8.70
CA GLY A 25 -1.62 5.38 -7.97
C GLY A 25 -0.52 4.77 -8.86
N SER A 26 0.19 3.78 -8.30
CA SER A 26 1.44 3.25 -8.90
C SER A 26 1.27 2.61 -10.26
N SER A 27 0.17 1.90 -10.52
CA SER A 27 -0.10 1.29 -11.82
C SER A 27 -0.36 2.37 -12.89
N ALA A 28 -1.15 3.39 -12.54
CA ALA A 28 -1.39 4.54 -13.42
C ALA A 28 -0.10 5.34 -13.66
N ASN A 29 0.73 5.51 -12.63
CA ASN A 29 2.03 6.19 -12.73
C ASN A 29 2.98 5.48 -13.70
N LEU A 30 3.05 4.16 -13.64
CA LEU A 30 3.85 3.36 -14.57
C LEU A 30 3.37 3.54 -16.01
N GLN A 31 2.06 3.57 -16.23
CA GLN A 31 1.49 3.79 -17.54
C GLN A 31 1.87 5.19 -18.09
N LEU A 32 1.79 6.25 -17.26
CA LEU A 32 2.21 7.60 -17.64
C LEU A 32 3.71 7.66 -18.03
N LEU A 33 4.59 6.95 -17.32
CA LEU A 33 6.00 6.82 -17.68
C LEU A 33 6.18 6.15 -19.04
N ARG A 34 5.51 5.02 -19.27
CA ARG A 34 5.59 4.24 -20.52
C ARG A 34 5.12 5.06 -21.70
N ASP A 35 4.00 5.76 -21.56
CA ASP A 35 3.41 6.56 -22.62
C ASP A 35 4.20 7.87 -22.88
N GLY A 36 5.27 8.11 -22.12
CA GLY A 36 6.07 9.33 -22.21
C GLY A 36 5.33 10.59 -21.75
N GLN A 37 4.26 10.43 -20.99
CA GLN A 37 3.47 11.55 -20.46
C GLN A 37 4.04 12.08 -19.14
N ALA A 38 4.89 11.30 -18.47
CA ALA A 38 5.67 11.70 -17.31
C ALA A 38 7.14 11.35 -17.49
N ASP A 39 8.04 12.15 -16.92
CA ASP A 39 9.48 11.89 -16.90
C ASP A 39 9.90 11.08 -15.69
N LEU A 40 9.20 11.31 -14.57
CA LEU A 40 9.42 10.64 -13.27
C LEU A 40 8.08 10.25 -12.65
N ALA A 41 8.09 9.18 -11.86
CA ALA A 41 6.91 8.76 -11.11
C ALA A 41 7.26 8.06 -9.80
N PHE A 42 6.39 8.24 -8.82
CA PHE A 42 6.41 7.44 -7.59
C PHE A 42 5.75 6.10 -7.87
N VAL A 43 6.46 5.02 -7.62
CA VAL A 43 5.96 3.66 -7.89
C VAL A 43 6.22 2.76 -6.70
N GLN A 44 5.18 2.11 -6.23
CA GLN A 44 5.26 1.12 -5.18
C GLN A 44 6.04 -0.10 -5.66
N GLY A 45 6.94 -0.61 -4.84
CA GLY A 45 7.76 -1.77 -5.15
C GLY A 45 6.92 -2.99 -5.51
N GLY A 46 7.39 -3.73 -6.50
CA GLY A 46 6.70 -4.87 -7.07
C GLY A 46 5.71 -4.52 -8.18
N THR A 47 5.18 -3.29 -8.24
CA THR A 47 4.23 -2.89 -9.28
C THR A 47 4.86 -2.91 -10.69
N ALA A 48 6.18 -2.71 -10.79
CA ALA A 48 6.90 -2.80 -12.08
C ALA A 48 6.87 -4.22 -12.68
N GLU A 49 6.69 -5.27 -11.86
CA GLU A 49 6.53 -6.65 -12.33
C GLU A 49 5.20 -6.88 -13.08
N LEU A 50 4.28 -5.92 -13.03
CA LEU A 50 3.05 -5.93 -13.84
C LEU A 50 3.30 -5.64 -15.32
N LEU A 51 4.50 -5.20 -15.68
CA LEU A 51 4.84 -4.86 -17.05
C LEU A 51 5.39 -6.10 -17.75
N PRO A 52 4.60 -6.79 -18.60
CA PRO A 52 5.06 -8.00 -19.29
C PRO A 52 6.13 -7.73 -20.34
N ASP A 53 6.22 -6.49 -20.83
CA ASP A 53 7.13 -6.10 -21.90
C ASP A 53 7.97 -4.89 -21.46
N ASP A 54 9.23 -5.19 -21.12
CA ASP A 54 10.36 -4.27 -21.05
C ASP A 54 10.48 -3.31 -19.86
N PRO A 55 11.09 -3.79 -18.74
CA PRO A 55 11.62 -2.91 -17.71
C PRO A 55 12.90 -2.16 -18.18
N GLU A 56 13.43 -2.45 -19.39
CA GLU A 56 14.75 -1.97 -19.83
C GLU A 56 14.84 -0.44 -19.99
N ASN A 57 13.72 0.27 -20.03
CA ASN A 57 13.71 1.72 -20.20
C ASN A 57 13.40 2.54 -18.94
N LEU A 58 13.35 1.89 -17.76
CA LEU A 58 13.11 2.56 -16.50
C LEU A 58 14.30 2.45 -15.55
N VAL A 59 14.66 3.58 -14.95
CA VAL A 59 15.75 3.70 -13.98
C VAL A 59 15.17 4.07 -12.64
N SER A 60 15.58 3.34 -11.58
CA SER A 60 15.25 3.70 -10.21
C SER A 60 16.24 4.74 -9.68
N LEU A 61 15.73 5.88 -9.22
CA LEU A 61 16.53 6.93 -8.58
C LEU A 61 16.68 6.71 -7.06
N GLY A 62 16.06 5.67 -6.55
CA GLY A 62 16.15 5.26 -5.14
C GLY A 62 14.81 5.02 -4.48
N SER A 63 14.89 4.40 -3.32
CA SER A 63 13.74 4.16 -2.43
C SER A 63 13.53 5.39 -1.56
N LEU A 64 12.33 5.94 -1.54
CA LEU A 64 12.03 7.20 -0.86
C LEU A 64 11.38 7.00 0.50
N PHE A 65 10.40 6.13 0.58
CA PHE A 65 9.66 5.88 1.81
C PHE A 65 8.99 4.50 1.78
N VAL A 66 8.60 4.07 2.96
CA VAL A 66 7.95 2.77 3.18
C VAL A 66 6.51 3.03 3.55
N GLU A 67 5.58 2.37 2.86
CA GLU A 67 4.15 2.47 3.13
C GLU A 67 3.65 1.15 3.73
N PRO A 68 3.26 1.14 5.01
CA PRO A 68 2.64 -0.03 5.62
C PRO A 68 1.37 -0.44 4.88
N VAL A 69 1.21 -1.74 4.70
CA VAL A 69 -0.01 -2.34 4.17
C VAL A 69 -0.96 -2.61 5.33
N TRP A 70 -2.01 -1.82 5.41
CA TRP A 70 -3.02 -1.92 6.44
C TRP A 70 -4.07 -2.94 6.02
N VAL A 71 -4.27 -3.96 6.85
CA VAL A 71 -5.31 -4.97 6.65
C VAL A 71 -6.26 -4.90 7.85
N PHE A 72 -7.28 -4.10 7.73
CA PHE A 72 -8.34 -4.02 8.75
C PHE A 72 -9.41 -5.07 8.50
N TYR A 73 -9.96 -5.65 9.55
CA TYR A 73 -11.07 -6.57 9.46
C TYR A 73 -12.08 -6.34 10.58
N ARG A 74 -13.31 -6.76 10.36
CA ARG A 74 -14.38 -6.68 11.35
C ARG A 74 -14.31 -7.88 12.29
N THR A 75 -14.31 -7.62 13.58
CA THR A 75 -14.36 -8.65 14.63
C THR A 75 -15.54 -9.59 14.43
N GLU A 76 -16.69 -9.05 14.04
CA GLU A 76 -17.90 -9.80 13.73
C GLU A 76 -17.70 -10.81 12.57
N ALA A 77 -16.97 -10.40 11.52
CA ALA A 77 -16.66 -11.29 10.41
C ALA A 77 -15.74 -12.45 10.84
N ALA A 78 -14.72 -12.15 11.65
CA ALA A 78 -13.85 -13.17 12.21
C ALA A 78 -14.62 -14.14 13.11
N GLN A 79 -15.50 -13.62 13.96
CA GLN A 79 -16.36 -14.43 14.85
C GLN A 79 -17.32 -15.32 14.05
N ARG A 80 -17.94 -14.79 12.99
CA ARG A 80 -18.85 -15.53 12.12
C ARG A 80 -18.16 -16.69 11.40
N MET A 81 -16.92 -16.48 10.93
CA MET A 81 -16.23 -17.45 10.07
C MET A 81 -15.34 -18.43 10.84
N TYR A 82 -14.79 -18.02 11.97
CA TYR A 82 -13.77 -18.79 12.69
C TYR A 82 -14.08 -19.01 14.16
N GLU A 83 -15.27 -18.60 14.63
CA GLU A 83 -15.71 -18.69 16.03
C GLU A 83 -14.77 -18.01 17.02
N ARG A 84 -13.96 -17.08 16.54
CA ARG A 84 -13.01 -16.28 17.31
C ARG A 84 -12.90 -14.85 16.78
N PRO A 85 -12.67 -13.87 17.67
CA PRO A 85 -12.68 -12.46 17.27
C PRO A 85 -11.40 -12.00 16.55
N ARG A 86 -10.37 -12.85 16.47
CA ARG A 86 -9.05 -12.50 15.94
C ARG A 86 -8.61 -13.39 14.80
N LEU A 87 -7.99 -12.78 13.82
CA LEU A 87 -7.31 -13.44 12.72
C LEU A 87 -5.79 -13.42 12.98
N ASP A 88 -5.10 -14.48 12.57
CA ASP A 88 -3.66 -14.69 12.79
C ASP A 88 -2.84 -14.56 11.50
N GLY A 89 -3.47 -14.35 10.35
CA GLY A 89 -2.79 -14.21 9.08
C GLY A 89 -3.71 -14.13 7.87
N LEU A 90 -3.11 -13.81 6.73
CA LEU A 90 -3.81 -13.55 5.47
C LEU A 90 -4.63 -14.74 4.95
N ARG A 91 -4.23 -15.98 5.29
CA ARG A 91 -4.97 -17.18 4.87
C ARG A 91 -6.41 -17.19 5.36
N GLN A 92 -6.69 -16.49 6.46
CA GLN A 92 -8.03 -16.41 7.06
C GLN A 92 -8.93 -15.37 6.38
N LEU A 93 -8.47 -14.68 5.36
CA LEU A 93 -9.32 -13.88 4.49
C LEU A 93 -10.18 -14.75 3.54
N ARG A 94 -9.94 -16.07 3.50
CA ARG A 94 -10.76 -17.03 2.71
C ARG A 94 -12.26 -16.86 3.02
N GLY A 95 -13.05 -16.70 1.94
CA GLY A 95 -14.50 -16.53 2.03
C GLY A 95 -14.97 -15.14 2.44
N MET A 96 -14.04 -14.22 2.74
CA MET A 96 -14.38 -12.84 3.10
C MET A 96 -14.58 -11.95 1.87
N ARG A 97 -15.37 -10.89 2.07
CA ARG A 97 -15.51 -9.77 1.14
C ARG A 97 -14.47 -8.72 1.51
N VAL A 98 -13.46 -8.53 0.66
CA VAL A 98 -12.29 -7.71 0.95
C VAL A 98 -12.16 -6.61 -0.09
N ASN A 99 -12.08 -5.35 0.32
CA ASN A 99 -11.61 -4.31 -0.58
C ASN A 99 -10.09 -4.26 -0.56
N VAL A 100 -9.49 -4.30 -1.74
CA VAL A 100 -8.03 -4.34 -1.92
C VAL A 100 -7.46 -3.05 -2.51
N GLY A 101 -8.15 -1.93 -2.30
CA GLY A 101 -7.78 -0.63 -2.87
C GLY A 101 -8.32 -0.42 -4.28
N SER A 102 -8.13 0.79 -4.82
CA SER A 102 -8.57 1.15 -6.16
C SER A 102 -7.76 0.44 -7.25
N GLU A 103 -8.33 0.38 -8.45
CA GLU A 103 -7.74 -0.34 -9.59
C GLU A 103 -6.40 0.26 -10.04
N GLY A 104 -6.23 1.59 -9.92
CA GLY A 104 -4.99 2.30 -10.26
C GLY A 104 -3.88 2.18 -9.21
N SER A 105 -4.19 1.69 -8.01
CA SER A 105 -3.20 1.51 -6.94
C SER A 105 -2.37 0.24 -7.14
N GLY A 106 -1.25 0.11 -6.44
CA GLY A 106 -0.43 -1.10 -6.42
C GLY A 106 -0.99 -2.20 -5.51
N VAL A 107 -1.96 -1.88 -4.65
CA VAL A 107 -2.46 -2.78 -3.59
C VAL A 107 -3.20 -4.00 -4.15
N PRO A 108 -4.05 -3.91 -5.20
CA PRO A 108 -4.70 -5.09 -5.77
C PRO A 108 -3.71 -6.15 -6.25
N TRP A 109 -2.64 -5.73 -6.92
CA TRP A 109 -1.58 -6.62 -7.37
C TRP A 109 -0.86 -7.25 -6.17
N LEU A 110 -0.43 -6.43 -5.22
CA LEU A 110 0.24 -6.91 -4.02
C LEU A 110 -0.60 -7.95 -3.27
N MET A 111 -1.89 -7.67 -3.09
CA MET A 111 -2.78 -8.60 -2.40
C MET A 111 -2.94 -9.91 -3.16
N ASN A 112 -3.01 -9.89 -4.50
CA ASN A 112 -3.01 -11.12 -5.29
C ASN A 112 -1.76 -11.96 -5.03
N GLN A 113 -0.56 -11.35 -5.05
CA GLN A 113 0.71 -12.04 -4.76
C GLN A 113 0.73 -12.64 -3.34
N LEU A 114 0.27 -11.87 -2.35
CA LEU A 114 0.23 -12.33 -0.97
C LEU A 114 -0.78 -13.47 -0.76
N LEU A 115 -1.96 -13.39 -1.39
CA LEU A 115 -2.99 -14.43 -1.30
C LEU A 115 -2.53 -15.73 -2.00
N GLU A 116 -1.92 -15.62 -3.18
CA GLU A 116 -1.34 -16.75 -3.91
C GLU A 116 -0.23 -17.43 -3.11
N ALA A 117 0.67 -16.66 -2.47
CA ALA A 117 1.70 -17.19 -1.60
C ALA A 117 1.13 -17.98 -0.41
N ASN A 118 -0.11 -17.66 0.00
CA ASN A 118 -0.87 -18.37 1.03
C ASN A 118 -1.73 -19.52 0.48
N ARG A 119 -1.56 -19.89 -0.80
CA ARG A 119 -2.34 -20.93 -1.49
C ARG A 119 -3.84 -20.64 -1.46
N LEU A 120 -4.20 -19.37 -1.59
CA LEU A 120 -5.57 -18.95 -1.82
C LEU A 120 -5.77 -18.77 -3.32
N GLU A 121 -6.54 -19.69 -3.90
CA GLU A 121 -6.84 -19.67 -5.33
C GLU A 121 -7.75 -18.50 -5.70
N ALA A 122 -7.78 -18.17 -6.99
CA ALA A 122 -8.68 -17.15 -7.51
C ALA A 122 -10.13 -17.44 -7.09
N GLY A 123 -10.82 -16.43 -6.56
CA GLY A 123 -12.19 -16.56 -6.05
C GLY A 123 -12.29 -17.06 -4.61
N ALA A 124 -11.19 -17.50 -3.96
CA ALA A 124 -11.20 -17.85 -2.55
C ALA A 124 -11.51 -16.65 -1.63
N VAL A 125 -11.28 -15.45 -2.12
CA VAL A 125 -11.60 -14.17 -1.47
C VAL A 125 -12.43 -13.35 -2.47
N THR A 126 -13.56 -12.79 -2.03
CA THR A 126 -14.35 -11.88 -2.88
C THR A 126 -13.75 -10.49 -2.81
N MET A 127 -12.94 -10.16 -3.81
CA MET A 127 -12.24 -8.87 -3.86
C MET A 127 -13.08 -7.79 -4.55
N THR A 128 -13.08 -6.58 -3.97
CA THR A 128 -13.58 -5.35 -4.58
C THR A 128 -12.45 -4.33 -4.71
N ARG A 129 -12.59 -3.35 -5.60
CA ARG A 129 -11.57 -2.33 -5.92
C ARG A 129 -12.19 -0.94 -5.86
N LEU A 130 -12.79 -0.63 -4.72
CA LEU A 130 -13.36 0.68 -4.46
C LEU A 130 -12.27 1.65 -3.99
N GLU A 131 -12.46 2.92 -4.28
CA GLU A 131 -11.69 4.01 -3.69
C GLU A 131 -11.79 4.01 -2.16
N GLU A 132 -10.79 4.60 -1.48
CA GLU A 132 -10.64 4.52 -0.02
C GLU A 132 -11.89 4.96 0.75
N THR A 133 -12.48 6.10 0.40
CA THR A 133 -13.67 6.62 1.10
C THR A 133 -14.91 5.72 0.92
N PRO A 134 -15.36 5.37 -0.30
CA PRO A 134 -16.50 4.47 -0.46
C PRO A 134 -16.24 3.06 0.10
N ALA A 135 -15.00 2.56 0.03
CA ALA A 135 -14.62 1.29 0.64
C ALA A 135 -14.77 1.33 2.16
N THR A 136 -14.29 2.38 2.80
CA THR A 136 -14.39 2.57 4.26
C THR A 136 -15.85 2.66 4.70
N VAL A 137 -16.68 3.41 3.99
CA VAL A 137 -18.13 3.48 4.26
C VAL A 137 -18.78 2.09 4.15
N ALA A 138 -18.47 1.34 3.08
CA ALA A 138 -18.98 -0.02 2.90
C ALA A 138 -18.49 -0.99 3.99
N PHE A 139 -17.25 -0.86 4.42
CA PHE A 139 -16.65 -1.65 5.49
C PHE A 139 -17.32 -1.38 6.84
N LEU A 140 -17.47 -0.12 7.23
CA LEU A 140 -18.13 0.27 8.47
C LEU A 140 -19.61 -0.12 8.48
N ALA A 141 -20.28 -0.08 7.31
CA ALA A 141 -21.66 -0.53 7.14
C ALA A 141 -21.83 -2.07 7.10
N GLY A 142 -20.75 -2.86 7.22
CA GLY A 142 -20.81 -4.32 7.19
C GLY A 142 -21.00 -4.96 5.82
N LYS A 143 -20.89 -4.19 4.76
CA LYS A 143 -20.93 -4.70 3.38
C LYS A 143 -19.63 -5.37 2.98
N LEU A 144 -18.52 -5.02 3.64
CA LEU A 144 -17.21 -5.63 3.52
C LEU A 144 -16.78 -6.23 4.85
N ASP A 145 -16.03 -7.33 4.81
CA ASP A 145 -15.50 -8.03 5.97
C ASP A 145 -14.10 -7.55 6.32
N ALA A 146 -13.33 -7.14 5.31
CA ALA A 146 -12.00 -6.56 5.46
C ALA A 146 -11.75 -5.42 4.46
N LEU A 147 -10.79 -4.57 4.82
CA LEU A 147 -10.37 -3.40 4.06
C LEU A 147 -8.84 -3.36 4.03
N VAL A 148 -8.27 -3.27 2.82
CA VAL A 148 -6.82 -3.21 2.61
C VAL A 148 -6.47 -1.95 1.85
N PHE A 149 -5.44 -1.25 2.31
CA PHE A 149 -4.84 -0.12 1.61
C PHE A 149 -3.40 0.11 2.09
N ALA A 150 -2.60 0.84 1.31
CA ALA A 150 -1.28 1.31 1.69
C ALA A 150 -1.36 2.80 2.02
N SER A 151 -0.83 3.21 3.15
CA SER A 151 -0.88 4.60 3.60
C SER A 151 0.15 4.88 4.69
N ALA A 152 0.48 6.15 4.87
CA ALA A 152 1.29 6.59 6.00
C ALA A 152 0.56 6.36 7.35
N PRO A 153 1.28 6.01 8.42
CA PRO A 153 0.68 5.79 9.75
C PRO A 153 -0.08 6.99 10.31
N GLU A 154 0.29 8.20 9.88
CA GLU A 154 -0.32 9.47 10.30
C GLU A 154 -1.62 9.79 9.57
N SER A 155 -2.02 8.97 8.60
CA SER A 155 -3.29 9.13 7.87
C SER A 155 -4.47 9.15 8.83
N LEU A 156 -5.35 10.16 8.67
CA LEU A 156 -6.57 10.28 9.48
C LEU A 156 -7.45 9.03 9.37
N MET A 157 -7.49 8.40 8.21
CA MET A 157 -8.24 7.17 7.97
C MET A 157 -7.69 6.01 8.83
N VAL A 158 -6.37 5.84 8.85
CA VAL A 158 -5.69 4.83 9.69
C VAL A 158 -6.01 5.08 11.16
N GLN A 159 -5.83 6.32 11.62
CA GLN A 159 -6.08 6.72 13.01
C GLN A 159 -7.53 6.44 13.43
N MET A 160 -8.49 6.77 12.57
CA MET A 160 -9.91 6.52 12.80
C MET A 160 -10.20 5.03 12.90
N LEU A 161 -9.72 4.22 11.95
CA LEU A 161 -9.98 2.79 11.92
C LEU A 161 -9.36 2.05 13.12
N LEU A 162 -8.15 2.44 13.55
CA LEU A 162 -7.49 1.88 14.74
C LEU A 162 -8.27 2.14 16.03
N GLN A 163 -9.08 3.19 16.08
CA GLN A 163 -9.89 3.58 17.24
C GLN A 163 -11.37 3.15 17.10
N THR A 164 -11.75 2.57 15.96
CA THR A 164 -13.14 2.18 15.70
C THR A 164 -13.49 0.87 16.43
N PRO A 165 -14.50 0.84 17.31
CA PRO A 165 -14.95 -0.37 17.98
C PRO A 165 -15.37 -1.46 16.98
N GLY A 166 -14.98 -2.70 17.22
CA GLY A 166 -15.30 -3.83 16.34
C GLY A 166 -14.42 -3.95 15.10
N VAL A 167 -13.47 -3.02 14.91
CA VAL A 167 -12.44 -3.08 13.87
C VAL A 167 -11.12 -3.55 14.48
N GLN A 168 -10.43 -4.45 13.81
CA GLN A 168 -9.13 -4.95 14.22
C GLN A 168 -8.13 -4.81 13.07
N LEU A 169 -6.87 -4.55 13.40
CA LEU A 169 -5.75 -4.62 12.47
C LEU A 169 -5.19 -6.05 12.50
N LEU A 170 -4.95 -6.63 11.32
CA LEU A 170 -4.38 -7.96 11.18
C LEU A 170 -2.91 -7.97 11.61
N ASP A 171 -2.58 -8.82 12.56
CA ASP A 171 -1.20 -9.10 12.96
C ASP A 171 -0.62 -10.19 12.04
N ILE A 172 0.28 -9.82 11.15
CA ILE A 172 0.93 -10.74 10.22
C ILE A 172 2.14 -11.37 10.91
N ALA A 173 1.91 -12.45 11.62
CA ALA A 173 2.95 -13.14 12.39
C ALA A 173 4.20 -13.52 11.56
N GLN A 174 4.02 -13.77 10.28
CA GLN A 174 5.07 -14.17 9.32
C GLN A 174 5.64 -13.00 8.52
N HIS A 175 5.53 -11.75 8.98
CA HIS A 175 5.94 -10.54 8.24
C HIS A 175 7.40 -10.60 7.74
N GLU A 176 8.33 -11.15 8.53
CA GLU A 176 9.72 -11.35 8.09
C GLU A 176 9.85 -12.37 6.94
N ALA A 177 9.05 -13.44 6.99
CA ALA A 177 9.05 -14.44 5.92
C ALA A 177 8.53 -13.88 4.61
N TYR A 178 7.50 -13.02 4.68
CA TYR A 178 7.02 -12.28 3.50
C TYR A 178 8.10 -11.36 2.94
N ALA A 179 8.79 -10.59 3.77
CA ALA A 179 9.87 -9.70 3.35
C ALA A 179 11.05 -10.46 2.71
N ARG A 180 11.36 -11.66 3.18
CA ARG A 180 12.39 -12.51 2.56
C ARG A 180 11.95 -13.10 1.21
N ARG A 181 10.65 -13.37 1.07
CA ARG A 181 10.08 -13.94 -0.16
C ARG A 181 9.85 -12.90 -1.23
N PHE A 182 9.49 -11.69 -0.83
CA PHE A 182 9.17 -10.56 -1.69
C PHE A 182 10.13 -9.41 -1.41
N PRO A 183 11.21 -9.25 -2.21
CA PRO A 183 12.28 -8.26 -1.94
C PRO A 183 11.80 -6.81 -1.90
N PHE A 184 10.63 -6.51 -2.48
CA PHE A 184 9.99 -5.19 -2.45
C PHE A 184 9.19 -4.92 -1.16
N LEU A 185 9.11 -5.89 -0.25
CA LEU A 185 8.48 -5.75 1.06
C LEU A 185 9.52 -5.61 2.16
N SER A 186 9.19 -4.81 3.15
CA SER A 186 9.93 -4.68 4.41
C SER A 186 9.05 -5.13 5.58
N PRO A 187 9.61 -5.84 6.57
CA PRO A 187 8.89 -6.13 7.81
C PRO A 187 8.82 -4.87 8.65
N VAL A 188 7.63 -4.55 9.14
CA VAL A 188 7.42 -3.41 10.04
C VAL A 188 6.56 -3.81 11.22
N THR A 189 6.72 -3.09 12.32
CA THR A 189 5.91 -3.30 13.53
C THR A 189 5.29 -1.99 13.94
N LEU A 190 3.98 -1.96 14.13
CA LEU A 190 3.26 -0.87 14.77
C LEU A 190 3.33 -1.08 16.28
N PRO A 191 4.09 -0.25 17.03
CA PRO A 191 4.26 -0.45 18.46
C PRO A 191 2.95 -0.24 19.24
N ARG A 192 2.81 -0.98 20.31
CA ARG A 192 1.72 -0.78 21.27
C ARG A 192 1.66 0.66 21.77
N GLY A 193 0.47 1.24 21.76
CA GLY A 193 0.22 2.59 22.28
C GLY A 193 0.71 3.72 21.37
N VAL A 194 1.30 3.44 20.21
CA VAL A 194 1.90 4.47 19.35
C VAL A 194 0.88 5.47 18.80
N VAL A 195 -0.38 5.06 18.68
CA VAL A 195 -1.47 5.93 18.20
C VAL A 195 -2.07 6.75 19.33
N ASP A 196 -2.28 6.12 20.48
CA ASP A 196 -2.76 6.77 21.70
C ASP A 196 -2.15 6.07 22.91
N LEU A 197 -1.24 6.75 23.60
CA LEU A 197 -0.55 6.23 24.79
C LEU A 197 -1.52 6.06 25.97
N ALA A 198 -2.48 6.97 26.13
CA ALA A 198 -3.40 6.96 27.26
C ALA A 198 -4.40 5.82 27.15
N SER A 199 -4.94 5.60 25.96
CA SER A 199 -5.90 4.51 25.69
C SER A 199 -5.20 3.23 25.23
N ASN A 200 -3.85 3.22 25.15
CA ASN A 200 -3.04 2.09 24.72
C ASN A 200 -3.48 1.51 23.35
N VAL A 201 -3.56 2.39 22.34
CA VAL A 201 -3.93 2.01 20.97
C VAL A 201 -2.69 1.97 20.06
N PRO A 202 -2.44 0.85 19.36
CA PRO A 202 -3.05 -0.46 19.51
C PRO A 202 -2.70 -1.10 20.88
N ALA A 203 -3.52 -2.00 21.38
CA ALA A 203 -3.33 -2.62 22.71
C ALA A 203 -2.11 -3.57 22.77
N ARG A 204 -1.49 -3.88 21.65
CA ARG A 204 -0.30 -4.73 21.48
C ARG A 204 0.47 -4.31 20.25
N ASP A 205 1.72 -4.76 20.16
CA ASP A 205 2.49 -4.64 18.91
C ASP A 205 1.79 -5.39 17.79
N VAL A 206 1.72 -4.79 16.61
CA VAL A 206 1.12 -5.40 15.42
C VAL A 206 2.17 -5.50 14.32
N ARG A 207 2.44 -6.72 13.88
CA ARG A 207 3.40 -7.01 12.82
C ARG A 207 2.73 -6.86 11.47
N MET A 208 3.40 -6.18 10.57
CA MET A 208 2.88 -5.81 9.27
C MET A 208 3.97 -5.95 8.20
N VAL A 209 3.58 -5.91 6.96
CA VAL A 209 4.49 -5.69 5.84
C VAL A 209 4.28 -4.27 5.29
N ALA A 210 5.34 -3.71 4.76
CA ALA A 210 5.29 -2.41 4.11
C ALA A 210 5.94 -2.52 2.73
N SER A 211 5.36 -1.86 1.75
CA SER A 211 5.98 -1.72 0.44
C SER A 211 6.86 -0.48 0.40
N THR A 212 7.95 -0.58 -0.33
CA THR A 212 8.84 0.56 -0.56
C THR A 212 8.38 1.30 -1.80
N THR A 213 8.17 2.61 -1.70
CA THR A 213 7.91 3.46 -2.85
C THR A 213 9.22 4.03 -3.35
N SER A 214 9.50 3.81 -4.64
CA SER A 214 10.68 4.32 -5.34
C SER A 214 10.30 5.43 -6.30
N LEU A 215 11.26 6.32 -6.58
CA LEU A 215 11.17 7.25 -7.68
C LEU A 215 11.75 6.58 -8.93
N LEU A 216 10.92 6.35 -9.92
CA LEU A 216 11.33 5.84 -11.22
C LEU A 216 11.39 6.97 -12.25
N ALA A 217 12.32 6.84 -13.18
CA ALA A 217 12.48 7.73 -14.33
C ALA A 217 12.57 6.91 -15.62
N ARG A 218 12.28 7.52 -16.76
CA ARG A 218 12.64 6.93 -18.04
C ARG A 218 14.15 7.08 -18.26
N GLU A 219 14.79 6.07 -18.82
CA GLU A 219 16.21 6.11 -19.19
C GLU A 219 16.52 7.28 -20.15
N SER A 220 15.55 7.66 -20.98
CA SER A 220 15.65 8.81 -21.90
C SER A 220 15.61 10.18 -21.20
N THR A 221 15.31 10.24 -19.90
CA THR A 221 15.31 11.47 -19.12
C THR A 221 16.73 12.05 -19.03
N HIS A 222 16.87 13.37 -19.17
CA HIS A 222 18.19 14.01 -19.21
C HIS A 222 19.01 13.68 -17.95
N PRO A 223 20.29 13.23 -18.08
CA PRO A 223 21.11 12.78 -16.95
C PRO A 223 21.26 13.78 -15.81
N ALA A 224 21.29 15.10 -16.13
CA ALA A 224 21.36 16.13 -15.10
C ALA A 224 20.09 16.16 -14.20
N LEU A 225 18.92 15.87 -14.76
CA LEU A 225 17.68 15.75 -13.99
C LEU A 225 17.73 14.49 -13.14
N LEU A 226 18.17 13.35 -13.67
CA LEU A 226 18.31 12.11 -12.90
C LEU A 226 19.22 12.31 -11.68
N THR A 227 20.36 12.98 -11.87
CA THR A 227 21.29 13.30 -10.77
C THR A 227 20.66 14.22 -9.73
N LEU A 228 19.91 15.21 -10.17
CA LEU A 228 19.28 16.17 -9.27
C LEU A 228 18.17 15.54 -8.41
N PHE A 229 17.38 14.63 -8.98
CA PHE A 229 16.32 13.94 -8.24
C PHE A 229 16.83 12.78 -7.36
N ALA A 230 18.07 12.34 -7.55
CA ALA A 230 18.72 11.31 -6.73
C ALA A 230 19.44 11.85 -5.49
N GLN A 231 19.51 13.17 -5.31
CA GLN A 231 20.10 13.86 -4.15
C GLN A 231 19.04 14.16 -3.08
#